data_ccdab93d4f3a6513307095945ae09256
#
_entry.id   ccdab93d4f3a6513307095945ae09256
#
_cell.length_a   1.000
_cell.length_b   1.000
_cell.length_c   1.000
_cell.angle_alpha   90.00
_cell.angle_beta   90.00
_cell.angle_gamma   90.00
#
_symmetry.space_group_name_H-M   'P 1'
#
loop_
_entity.id
_entity.type
_entity.pdbx_description
1 polymer ?
#
loop_
_entity_poly.entity_id
_entity_poly.type
_entity_poly.pdbx_seq_one_letter_code
_entity_poly.pdbx_strand_id
1 'polypeptide(L)'
;MKGIAYGIEGPQRALATATSLAKQLGGDALVVPKEAKMLYHAACVLASNYAVTLVGAVEALTGQFTIRSTDPFRHLIETSISNALESGAAKALTGPIVRGDADIISRHLQTIRDPDLRSVYKSLGLYALKLAVAEKKIALEDVDRIERALREIG
;
A
#
# COMPACT_ATOMS: atom_id res chain seq x y z
N MET A 1 6.06 22.22 10.48
CA MET A 1 5.96 20.78 10.13
C MET A 1 5.23 20.05 11.27
N LYS A 2 3.90 20.14 11.33
CA LYS A 2 3.10 19.45 12.37
C LYS A 2 2.82 18.02 11.92
N GLY A 3 2.93 17.03 12.85
CA GLY A 3 2.57 15.64 12.58
C GLY A 3 3.67 14.74 12.02
N ILE A 4 4.95 15.17 12.03
CA ILE A 4 6.08 14.32 11.64
C ILE A 4 6.47 13.43 12.83
N ALA A 5 6.60 12.12 12.58
CA ALA A 5 7.20 11.19 13.52
C ALA A 5 8.71 11.08 13.27
N TYR A 6 9.51 11.31 14.30
CA TYR A 6 10.95 11.12 14.27
C TYR A 6 11.32 9.76 14.86
N GLY A 7 11.83 8.85 14.04
CA GLY A 7 12.40 7.60 14.53
C GLY A 7 13.65 7.86 15.36
N ILE A 8 13.63 7.47 16.64
CA ILE A 8 14.77 7.68 17.55
C ILE A 8 15.25 6.34 18.11
N GLU A 9 16.56 6.24 18.33
CA GLU A 9 17.25 5.06 18.87
C GLU A 9 18.36 5.50 19.82
N GLY A 10 18.66 4.73 20.84
CA GLY A 10 19.79 4.96 21.71
C GLY A 10 19.55 4.56 23.17
N PRO A 11 20.53 4.75 24.06
CA PRO A 11 20.35 4.52 25.49
C PRO A 11 19.35 5.54 26.08
N GLN A 12 18.76 5.20 27.21
CA GLN A 12 17.65 5.96 27.81
C GLN A 12 17.93 7.47 27.96
N ARG A 13 19.16 7.84 28.30
CA ARG A 13 19.55 9.26 28.40
C ARG A 13 19.49 9.98 27.04
N ALA A 14 19.92 9.32 25.96
CA ALA A 14 19.86 9.87 24.62
C ALA A 14 18.40 9.97 24.10
N LEU A 15 17.57 8.97 24.43
CA LEU A 15 16.15 8.98 24.06
C LEU A 15 15.40 10.16 24.68
N ALA A 16 15.68 10.50 25.94
CA ALA A 16 15.07 11.66 26.59
C ALA A 16 15.40 12.98 25.86
N THR A 17 16.67 13.17 25.50
CA THR A 17 17.12 14.34 24.72
C THR A 17 16.48 14.36 23.33
N ALA A 18 16.51 13.24 22.61
CA ALA A 18 15.94 13.12 21.26
C ALA A 18 14.42 13.36 21.27
N THR A 19 13.69 12.86 22.28
CA THR A 19 12.26 13.13 22.44
C THR A 19 11.99 14.63 22.66
N SER A 20 12.80 15.29 23.49
CA SER A 20 12.66 16.73 23.69
C SER A 20 12.89 17.51 22.40
N LEU A 21 13.92 17.15 21.63
CA LEU A 21 14.22 17.78 20.32
C LEU A 21 13.09 17.56 19.32
N ALA A 22 12.57 16.34 19.19
CA ALA A 22 11.44 16.04 18.32
C ALA A 22 10.23 16.94 18.61
N LYS A 23 9.89 17.10 19.87
CA LYS A 23 8.81 18.01 20.30
C LYS A 23 9.09 19.48 19.97
N GLN A 24 10.32 19.96 20.19
CA GLN A 24 10.71 21.33 19.85
C GLN A 24 10.62 21.59 18.34
N LEU A 25 10.84 20.57 17.52
CA LEU A 25 10.68 20.62 16.05
C LEU A 25 9.21 20.46 15.59
N GLY A 26 8.27 20.32 16.54
CA GLY A 26 6.82 20.24 16.25
C GLY A 26 6.36 18.87 15.79
N GLY A 27 7.11 17.81 16.10
CA GLY A 27 6.75 16.41 15.80
C GLY A 27 6.78 15.52 17.03
N ASP A 28 6.54 14.23 16.82
CA ASP A 28 6.52 13.19 17.85
C ASP A 28 7.73 12.26 17.73
N ALA A 29 8.22 11.75 18.87
CA ALA A 29 9.28 10.76 18.88
C ALA A 29 8.71 9.35 18.83
N LEU A 30 9.17 8.54 17.87
CA LEU A 30 8.91 7.11 17.79
C LEU A 30 10.18 6.35 18.18
N VAL A 31 10.17 5.69 19.34
CA VAL A 31 11.30 4.86 19.74
C VAL A 31 11.35 3.59 18.89
N VAL A 32 12.43 3.43 18.12
CA VAL A 32 12.65 2.26 17.26
C VAL A 32 13.74 1.40 17.90
N PRO A 33 13.42 0.16 18.34
CA PRO A 33 14.43 -0.77 18.82
C PRO A 33 15.50 -1.03 17.76
N LYS A 34 16.75 -1.22 18.18
CA LYS A 34 17.88 -1.46 17.26
C LYS A 34 17.60 -2.59 16.27
N GLU A 35 16.98 -3.66 16.74
CA GLU A 35 16.65 -4.85 15.97
C GLU A 35 15.53 -4.59 14.93
N ALA A 36 14.66 -3.60 15.19
CA ALA A 36 13.55 -3.23 14.33
C ALA A 36 13.91 -2.15 13.29
N LYS A 37 15.12 -1.58 13.34
CA LYS A 37 15.51 -0.44 12.50
C LYS A 37 15.34 -0.69 10.99
N MET A 38 15.77 -1.85 10.52
CA MET A 38 15.62 -2.19 9.09
C MET A 38 14.16 -2.38 8.71
N LEU A 39 13.33 -2.96 9.58
CA LEU A 39 11.89 -3.10 9.35
C LEU A 39 11.20 -1.74 9.35
N TYR A 40 11.56 -0.86 10.28
CA TYR A 40 11.09 0.53 10.30
C TYR A 40 11.45 1.26 9.00
N HIS A 41 12.70 1.14 8.54
CA HIS A 41 13.11 1.75 7.28
C HIS A 41 12.33 1.19 6.08
N ALA A 42 12.12 -0.14 6.02
CA ALA A 42 11.29 -0.75 4.99
C ALA A 42 9.85 -0.21 5.00
N ALA A 43 9.26 -0.01 6.19
CA ALA A 43 7.94 0.62 6.30
C ALA A 43 7.93 2.07 5.77
N CYS A 44 8.98 2.85 6.03
CA CYS A 44 9.12 4.20 5.46
C CYS A 44 9.22 4.17 3.93
N VAL A 45 9.95 3.21 3.36
CA VAL A 45 10.05 3.02 1.89
C VAL A 45 8.68 2.68 1.30
N LEU A 46 7.93 1.77 1.93
CA LEU A 46 6.56 1.44 1.51
C LEU A 46 5.65 2.67 1.56
N ALA A 47 5.71 3.43 2.67
CA ALA A 47 4.83 4.59 2.88
C ALA A 47 5.14 5.78 1.97
N SER A 48 6.35 5.91 1.46
CA SER A 48 6.77 7.04 0.62
C SER A 48 7.12 6.61 -0.81
N ASN A 49 8.23 5.91 -1.00
CA ASN A 49 8.76 5.59 -2.32
C ASN A 49 7.81 4.70 -3.14
N TYR A 50 7.23 3.67 -2.52
CA TYR A 50 6.33 2.78 -3.23
C TYR A 50 4.93 3.38 -3.45
N ALA A 51 4.49 4.30 -2.60
CA ALA A 51 3.30 5.10 -2.89
C ALA A 51 3.51 5.94 -4.17
N VAL A 52 4.67 6.60 -4.33
CA VAL A 52 5.03 7.32 -5.57
C VAL A 52 5.13 6.36 -6.76
N THR A 53 5.71 5.17 -6.57
CA THR A 53 5.79 4.15 -7.64
C THR A 53 4.42 3.70 -8.10
N LEU A 54 3.43 3.56 -7.20
CA LEU A 54 2.05 3.23 -7.56
C LEU A 54 1.40 4.32 -8.41
N VAL A 55 1.65 5.60 -8.11
CA VAL A 55 1.21 6.72 -8.97
C VAL A 55 1.80 6.57 -10.37
N GLY A 56 3.11 6.28 -10.48
CA GLY A 56 3.77 6.01 -11.76
C GLY A 56 3.18 4.80 -12.53
N ALA A 57 2.78 3.76 -11.81
CA ALA A 57 2.11 2.60 -12.41
C ALA A 57 0.74 2.98 -13.01
N VAL A 58 -0.04 3.83 -12.34
CA VAL A 58 -1.31 4.37 -12.87
C VAL A 58 -1.03 5.20 -14.14
N GLU A 59 -0.02 6.07 -14.14
CA GLU A 59 0.38 6.84 -15.32
C GLU A 59 0.77 5.95 -16.50
N ALA A 60 1.52 4.89 -16.25
CA ALA A 60 1.93 3.95 -17.29
C ALA A 60 0.73 3.19 -17.90
N LEU A 61 -0.25 2.81 -17.07
CA LEU A 61 -1.48 2.17 -17.55
C LEU A 61 -2.36 3.15 -18.34
N THR A 62 -2.55 4.37 -17.87
CA THR A 62 -3.37 5.38 -18.56
C THR A 62 -2.76 5.80 -19.89
N GLY A 63 -1.44 5.84 -19.97
CA GLY A 63 -0.70 6.12 -21.21
C GLY A 63 -0.92 5.11 -22.34
N GLN A 64 -1.50 3.92 -22.04
CA GLN A 64 -1.80 2.90 -23.05
C GLN A 64 -3.11 3.17 -23.82
N PHE A 65 -4.00 4.02 -23.30
CA PHE A 65 -5.30 4.27 -23.94
C PHE A 65 -5.67 5.75 -24.06
N THR A 66 -4.97 6.65 -23.39
CA THR A 66 -5.22 8.09 -23.46
C THR A 66 -3.92 8.87 -23.28
N ILE A 67 -3.87 9.78 -22.30
CA ILE A 67 -2.69 10.55 -21.94
C ILE A 67 -2.03 9.95 -20.69
N ARG A 68 -0.72 10.07 -20.60
CA ARG A 68 0.04 9.64 -19.41
C ARG A 68 -0.15 10.67 -18.29
N SER A 69 -1.22 10.50 -17.52
CA SER A 69 -1.60 11.41 -16.43
C SER A 69 -2.36 10.67 -15.33
N THR A 70 -2.21 11.11 -14.09
CA THR A 70 -3.01 10.67 -12.94
C THR A 70 -4.17 11.60 -12.63
N ASP A 71 -4.29 12.75 -13.29
CA ASP A 71 -5.32 13.74 -12.96
C ASP A 71 -6.75 13.17 -12.90
N PRO A 72 -7.19 12.30 -13.84
CA PRO A 72 -8.52 11.69 -13.74
C PRO A 72 -8.70 10.80 -12.51
N PHE A 73 -7.61 10.33 -11.90
CA PHE A 73 -7.61 9.40 -10.78
C PHE A 73 -7.22 10.06 -9.45
N ARG A 74 -6.87 11.35 -9.47
CA ARG A 74 -6.42 12.09 -8.27
C ARG A 74 -7.38 11.89 -7.10
N HIS A 75 -8.65 12.21 -7.30
CA HIS A 75 -9.66 12.12 -6.25
C HIS A 75 -9.84 10.67 -5.74
N LEU A 76 -9.78 9.68 -6.63
CA LEU A 76 -9.85 8.27 -6.25
C LEU A 76 -8.66 7.85 -5.39
N ILE A 77 -7.45 8.29 -5.75
CA ILE A 77 -6.22 8.00 -4.99
C ILE A 77 -6.30 8.65 -3.60
N GLU A 78 -6.58 9.95 -3.55
CA GLU A 78 -6.66 10.71 -2.29
C GLU A 78 -7.71 10.13 -1.34
N THR A 79 -8.92 9.87 -1.85
CA THR A 79 -10.02 9.30 -1.04
C THR A 79 -9.69 7.90 -0.55
N SER A 80 -9.11 7.04 -1.40
CA SER A 80 -8.75 5.67 -1.00
C SER A 80 -7.70 5.65 0.11
N ILE A 81 -6.69 6.51 0.00
CA ILE A 81 -5.65 6.64 1.03
C ILE A 81 -6.23 7.24 2.32
N SER A 82 -7.05 8.30 2.24
CA SER A 82 -7.70 8.89 3.42
C SER A 82 -8.53 7.85 4.18
N ASN A 83 -9.38 7.12 3.47
CA ASN A 83 -10.19 6.06 4.07
C ASN A 83 -9.35 4.97 4.74
N ALA A 84 -8.23 4.60 4.13
CA ALA A 84 -7.33 3.61 4.71
C ALA A 84 -6.63 4.11 5.97
N LEU A 85 -6.26 5.40 6.02
CA LEU A 85 -5.66 6.02 7.20
C LEU A 85 -6.66 6.20 8.35
N GLU A 86 -7.93 6.48 8.03
CA GLU A 86 -8.98 6.73 9.02
C GLU A 86 -9.56 5.43 9.62
N SER A 87 -9.85 4.44 8.78
CA SER A 87 -10.56 3.21 9.19
C SER A 87 -9.68 1.95 9.24
N GLY A 88 -8.45 2.05 8.74
CA GLY A 88 -7.54 0.92 8.55
C GLY A 88 -7.64 0.31 7.15
N ALA A 89 -6.50 -0.09 6.59
CA ALA A 89 -6.38 -0.56 5.22
C ALA A 89 -7.32 -1.73 4.88
N ALA A 90 -7.43 -2.71 5.77
CA ALA A 90 -8.27 -3.88 5.53
C ALA A 90 -9.78 -3.52 5.49
N LYS A 91 -10.23 -2.59 6.34
CA LYS A 91 -11.61 -2.09 6.33
C LYS A 91 -11.91 -1.21 5.13
N ALA A 92 -10.96 -0.37 4.72
CA ALA A 92 -11.11 0.50 3.56
C ALA A 92 -11.05 -0.26 2.22
N LEU A 93 -10.51 -1.48 2.20
CA LEU A 93 -10.33 -2.25 0.97
C LEU A 93 -11.68 -2.51 0.28
N THR A 94 -11.71 -2.25 -1.03
CA THR A 94 -12.84 -2.45 -1.94
C THR A 94 -12.36 -3.12 -3.22
N GLY A 95 -13.22 -3.25 -4.21
CA GLY A 95 -12.83 -3.70 -5.55
C GLY A 95 -13.05 -5.19 -5.81
N PRO A 96 -12.50 -5.73 -6.92
CA PRO A 96 -12.82 -7.07 -7.41
C PRO A 96 -12.41 -8.18 -6.45
N ILE A 97 -11.33 -8.01 -5.67
CA ILE A 97 -10.88 -9.01 -4.70
C ILE A 97 -11.93 -9.21 -3.61
N VAL A 98 -12.43 -8.11 -3.04
CA VAL A 98 -13.47 -8.16 -2.00
C VAL A 98 -14.80 -8.75 -2.51
N ARG A 99 -15.10 -8.54 -3.81
CA ARG A 99 -16.31 -9.09 -4.44
C ARG A 99 -16.16 -10.51 -4.97
N GLY A 100 -14.98 -11.14 -4.87
CA GLY A 100 -14.73 -12.46 -5.43
C GLY A 100 -14.67 -12.52 -6.97
N ASP A 101 -14.41 -11.39 -7.63
CA ASP A 101 -14.44 -11.21 -9.10
C ASP A 101 -13.17 -11.75 -9.79
N ALA A 102 -12.94 -13.06 -9.75
CA ALA A 102 -11.76 -13.69 -10.35
C ALA A 102 -11.65 -13.44 -11.87
N ASP A 103 -12.78 -13.41 -12.58
CA ASP A 103 -12.81 -13.17 -14.03
C ASP A 103 -12.32 -11.76 -14.39
N ILE A 104 -12.70 -10.75 -13.62
CA ILE A 104 -12.22 -9.37 -13.79
C ILE A 104 -10.72 -9.29 -13.54
N ILE A 105 -10.22 -9.95 -12.51
CA ILE A 105 -8.78 -10.00 -12.20
C ILE A 105 -8.01 -10.63 -13.36
N SER A 106 -8.49 -11.76 -13.88
CA SER A 106 -7.90 -12.44 -15.02
C SER A 106 -7.85 -11.55 -16.27
N ARG A 107 -8.94 -10.84 -16.58
CA ARG A 107 -9.00 -9.88 -17.69
C ARG A 107 -8.03 -8.71 -17.51
N HIS A 108 -7.89 -8.17 -16.30
CA HIS A 108 -6.91 -7.14 -16.02
C HIS A 108 -5.49 -7.63 -16.34
N LEU A 109 -5.12 -8.81 -15.83
CA LEU A 109 -3.79 -9.38 -16.06
C LEU A 109 -3.50 -9.71 -17.52
N GLN A 110 -4.50 -10.14 -18.29
CA GLN A 110 -4.38 -10.34 -19.74
C GLN A 110 -4.20 -9.01 -20.50
N THR A 111 -4.80 -7.93 -20.00
CA THR A 111 -4.77 -6.62 -20.66
C THR A 111 -3.50 -5.83 -20.35
N ILE A 112 -2.93 -6.00 -19.15
CA ILE A 112 -1.67 -5.36 -18.75
C ILE A 112 -0.53 -6.00 -19.55
N ARG A 113 0.01 -5.27 -20.53
CA ARG A 113 1.05 -5.77 -21.45
C ARG A 113 2.44 -5.78 -20.82
N ASP A 114 2.74 -4.79 -20.02
CA ASP A 114 4.03 -4.63 -19.36
C ASP A 114 4.18 -5.70 -18.25
N PRO A 115 5.22 -6.56 -18.31
CA PRO A 115 5.42 -7.66 -17.37
C PRO A 115 5.72 -7.15 -15.94
N ASP A 116 6.39 -6.03 -15.78
CA ASP A 116 6.72 -5.47 -14.47
C ASP A 116 5.46 -4.92 -13.81
N LEU A 117 4.61 -4.17 -14.55
CA LEU A 117 3.31 -3.71 -14.07
C LEU A 117 2.38 -4.88 -13.72
N ARG A 118 2.41 -5.96 -14.52
CA ARG A 118 1.66 -7.19 -14.22
C ARG A 118 2.13 -7.81 -12.90
N SER A 119 3.44 -7.87 -12.67
CA SER A 119 4.03 -8.38 -11.43
C SER A 119 3.65 -7.53 -10.21
N VAL A 120 3.66 -6.21 -10.34
CA VAL A 120 3.17 -5.28 -9.31
C VAL A 120 1.70 -5.53 -9.00
N TYR A 121 0.85 -5.62 -10.03
CA TYR A 121 -0.59 -5.91 -9.87
C TYR A 121 -0.84 -7.21 -9.12
N LYS A 122 -0.15 -8.30 -9.50
CA LYS A 122 -0.23 -9.61 -8.85
C LYS A 122 0.18 -9.54 -7.38
N SER A 123 1.33 -8.94 -7.09
CA SER A 123 1.88 -8.87 -5.74
C SER A 123 0.96 -8.07 -4.80
N LEU A 124 0.46 -6.93 -5.26
CA LEU A 124 -0.50 -6.14 -4.51
C LEU A 124 -1.84 -6.86 -4.35
N GLY A 125 -2.31 -7.55 -5.40
CA GLY A 125 -3.53 -8.36 -5.38
C GLY A 125 -3.46 -9.48 -4.34
N LEU A 126 -2.35 -10.21 -4.28
CA LEU A 126 -2.13 -11.26 -3.27
C LEU A 126 -2.10 -10.70 -1.84
N TYR A 127 -1.50 -9.51 -1.66
CA TYR A 127 -1.51 -8.88 -0.34
C TYR A 127 -2.91 -8.34 0.03
N ALA A 128 -3.64 -7.77 -0.92
CA ALA A 128 -5.02 -7.34 -0.73
C ALA A 128 -5.94 -8.52 -0.39
N LEU A 129 -5.73 -9.71 -0.99
CA LEU A 129 -6.47 -10.92 -0.63
C LEU A 129 -6.24 -11.30 0.84
N LYS A 130 -5.01 -11.22 1.36
CA LYS A 130 -4.71 -11.45 2.79
C LYS A 130 -5.48 -10.48 3.69
N LEU A 131 -5.54 -9.20 3.30
CA LEU A 131 -6.31 -8.19 4.05
C LEU A 131 -7.81 -8.48 4.03
N ALA A 132 -8.36 -8.87 2.86
CA ALA A 132 -9.77 -9.20 2.71
C ALA A 132 -10.17 -10.43 3.55
N VAL A 133 -9.32 -11.45 3.59
CA VAL A 133 -9.53 -12.65 4.42
C VAL A 133 -9.49 -12.30 5.91
N ALA A 134 -8.51 -11.51 6.35
CA ALA A 134 -8.38 -11.10 7.76
C ALA A 134 -9.61 -10.36 8.29
N GLU A 135 -10.25 -9.53 7.47
CA GLU A 135 -11.48 -8.78 7.79
C GLU A 135 -12.78 -9.51 7.39
N LYS A 136 -12.68 -10.76 6.93
CA LYS A 136 -13.84 -11.56 6.47
C LYS A 136 -14.68 -10.84 5.41
N LYS A 137 -14.04 -10.08 4.53
CA LYS A 137 -14.68 -9.30 3.46
C LYS A 137 -14.83 -10.06 2.14
N ILE A 138 -14.34 -11.29 2.07
CA ILE A 138 -14.45 -12.18 0.92
C ILE A 138 -15.03 -13.52 1.38
N ALA A 139 -15.87 -14.15 0.55
CA ALA A 139 -16.37 -15.49 0.80
C ALA A 139 -15.24 -16.52 0.69
N LEU A 140 -15.21 -17.50 1.59
CA LEU A 140 -14.14 -18.50 1.62
C LEU A 140 -14.02 -19.29 0.31
N GLU A 141 -15.14 -19.55 -0.35
CA GLU A 141 -15.22 -20.23 -1.66
C GLU A 141 -14.55 -19.45 -2.80
N ASP A 142 -14.44 -18.11 -2.68
CA ASP A 142 -13.82 -17.26 -3.68
C ASP A 142 -12.33 -17.08 -3.47
N VAL A 143 -11.79 -17.37 -2.27
CA VAL A 143 -10.36 -17.17 -1.94
C VAL A 143 -9.46 -17.93 -2.91
N ASP A 144 -9.73 -19.23 -3.11
CA ASP A 144 -8.92 -20.07 -4.00
C ASP A 144 -9.04 -19.64 -5.48
N ARG A 145 -10.21 -19.15 -5.87
CA ARG A 145 -10.43 -18.64 -7.24
C ARG A 145 -9.63 -17.38 -7.49
N ILE A 146 -9.66 -16.43 -6.56
CA ILE A 146 -8.89 -15.18 -6.62
C ILE A 146 -7.39 -15.47 -6.60
N GLU A 147 -6.94 -16.35 -5.70
CA GLU A 147 -5.52 -16.68 -5.60
C GLU A 147 -5.00 -17.33 -6.89
N ARG A 148 -5.74 -18.27 -7.47
CA ARG A 148 -5.41 -18.86 -8.78
C ARG A 148 -5.33 -17.81 -9.88
N ALA A 149 -6.34 -16.95 -10.00
CA ALA A 149 -6.36 -15.89 -11.00
C ALA A 149 -5.14 -14.97 -10.90
N LEU A 150 -4.67 -14.67 -9.68
CA LEU A 150 -3.48 -13.84 -9.44
C LEU A 150 -2.16 -14.57 -9.71
N ARG A 151 -2.09 -15.91 -9.59
CA ARG A 151 -0.85 -16.68 -9.75
C ARG A 151 -0.63 -17.27 -11.15
N GLU A 152 -1.70 -17.74 -11.80
CA GLU A 152 -1.60 -18.60 -12.99
C GLU A 152 -1.40 -17.84 -14.31
N ILE A 153 -1.76 -16.57 -14.43
CA ILE A 153 -1.56 -15.81 -15.67
C ILE A 153 -0.11 -15.34 -15.73
N GLY A 154 0.71 -16.09 -16.41
CA GLY A 154 2.12 -15.82 -16.72
C GLY A 154 2.32 -14.79 -17.81
#